data_3852fc48b6ba3be89f8e44af23939229
#
_entry.id   3852fc48b6ba3be89f8e44af23939229
#
_cell.length_a   1.000
_cell.length_b   1.000
_cell.length_c   1.000
_cell.angle_alpha   90.00
_cell.angle_beta   90.00
_cell.angle_gamma   90.00
#
_symmetry.space_group_name_H-M   'P 1'
#
loop_
_entity.id
_entity.type
_entity.pdbx_description
1 polymer ?
#
loop_
_entity_poly.entity_id
_entity_poly.type
_entity_poly.pdbx_seq_one_letter_code
_entity_poly.pdbx_strand_id
1 'polypeptide(L)'
;METAIWQTYQNEDVIMLGIINTSNPNQINSFVEENSITFPILFDPGSSGGVQGGDTYDDYYMPNDGSPYPRDFIIDQEGIIQYANNEIDFEWMLYVINELIGYDYTLGDINFDTTIDVLDIVLIVNIILGALEPDNLQILASDLNQDNMINILDVVQIVNIILD
;
A
#
# COMPACT_ATOMS: atom_id res chain seq x y z
N MET A 1 1.99 -5.12 4.50
CA MET A 1 3.00 -5.09 3.42
C MET A 1 2.93 -6.33 2.55
N GLU A 2 3.14 -7.56 3.09
CA GLU A 2 3.17 -8.79 2.31
C GLU A 2 1.91 -8.96 1.44
N THR A 3 0.74 -9.02 2.03
CA THR A 3 -0.52 -9.19 1.29
C THR A 3 -1.00 -7.93 0.60
N ALA A 4 -0.95 -6.79 1.27
CA ALA A 4 -1.52 -5.55 0.79
C ALA A 4 -0.74 -4.90 -0.38
N ILE A 5 0.56 -5.12 -0.48
CA ILE A 5 1.39 -4.54 -1.54
C ILE A 5 2.05 -5.64 -2.37
N TRP A 6 2.93 -6.45 -1.76
CA TRP A 6 3.74 -7.39 -2.53
C TRP A 6 2.91 -8.39 -3.34
N GLN A 7 1.96 -9.08 -2.71
CA GLN A 7 1.14 -10.07 -3.41
C GLN A 7 0.18 -9.44 -4.43
N THR A 8 -0.24 -8.20 -4.19
CA THR A 8 -1.08 -7.45 -5.12
C THR A 8 -0.32 -7.09 -6.40
N TYR A 9 0.92 -6.61 -6.26
CA TYR A 9 1.69 -6.05 -7.38
C TYR A 9 2.85 -6.93 -7.86
N GLN A 10 2.97 -8.18 -7.41
CA GLN A 10 4.09 -9.06 -7.76
C GLN A 10 4.22 -9.40 -9.25
N ASN A 11 3.17 -9.17 -10.05
CA ASN A 11 3.15 -9.37 -11.50
C ASN A 11 3.12 -8.04 -12.28
N GLU A 12 3.23 -6.92 -11.58
CA GLU A 12 3.26 -5.58 -12.14
C GLU A 12 4.69 -5.00 -12.13
N ASP A 13 4.88 -3.84 -12.72
CA ASP A 13 6.17 -3.16 -12.75
C ASP A 13 6.51 -2.51 -11.38
N VAL A 14 6.29 -3.26 -10.30
CA VAL A 14 6.56 -2.86 -8.92
C VAL A 14 7.55 -3.82 -8.26
N ILE A 15 8.61 -3.26 -7.68
CA ILE A 15 9.58 -4.01 -6.89
C ILE A 15 9.45 -3.57 -5.43
N MET A 16 9.09 -4.51 -4.56
CA MET A 16 9.11 -4.28 -3.13
C MET A 16 10.43 -4.78 -2.53
N LEU A 17 11.06 -3.95 -1.71
CA LEU A 17 12.28 -4.29 -0.99
C LEU A 17 12.11 -3.94 0.48
N GLY A 18 12.42 -4.86 1.37
CA GLY A 18 12.58 -4.58 2.79
C GLY A 18 14.06 -4.37 3.11
N ILE A 19 14.37 -3.42 4.00
CA ILE A 19 15.73 -3.21 4.48
C ILE A 19 15.72 -3.34 5.99
N ILE A 20 16.47 -4.33 6.51
CA ILE A 20 16.56 -4.58 7.95
C ILE A 20 17.92 -4.13 8.47
N ASN A 21 17.88 -3.17 9.36
CA ASN A 21 19.06 -2.74 10.12
C ASN A 21 19.24 -3.65 11.34
N THR A 22 20.25 -4.49 11.30
CA THR A 22 20.62 -5.36 12.43
C THR A 22 22.10 -5.75 12.34
N SER A 23 22.74 -5.93 13.47
CA SER A 23 24.10 -6.50 13.54
C SER A 23 24.15 -8.02 13.45
N ASN A 24 23.00 -8.69 13.45
CA ASN A 24 22.89 -10.14 13.47
C ASN A 24 22.05 -10.66 12.29
N PRO A 25 22.69 -11.16 11.21
CA PRO A 25 21.99 -11.68 10.04
C PRO A 25 20.99 -12.81 10.33
N ASN A 26 21.22 -13.59 11.41
CA ASN A 26 20.29 -14.68 11.76
C ASN A 26 18.91 -14.18 12.20
N GLN A 27 18.83 -12.94 12.71
CA GLN A 27 17.55 -12.33 13.08
C GLN A 27 16.68 -12.05 11.84
N ILE A 28 17.30 -11.82 10.68
CA ILE A 28 16.57 -11.62 9.43
C ILE A 28 15.80 -12.88 9.06
N ASN A 29 16.45 -14.04 9.07
CA ASN A 29 15.81 -15.30 8.71
C ASN A 29 14.63 -15.61 9.65
N SER A 30 14.83 -15.45 10.96
CA SER A 30 13.76 -15.64 11.95
C SER A 30 12.59 -14.67 11.69
N PHE A 31 12.87 -13.42 11.43
CA PHE A 31 11.85 -12.42 11.16
C PHE A 31 11.06 -12.73 9.86
N VAL A 32 11.76 -13.13 8.80
CA VAL A 32 11.15 -13.52 7.52
C VAL A 32 10.24 -14.74 7.69
N GLU A 33 10.72 -15.77 8.40
CA GLU A 33 9.94 -16.99 8.65
C GLU A 33 8.71 -16.73 9.55
N GLU A 34 8.90 -16.02 10.66
CA GLU A 34 7.83 -15.70 11.63
C GLU A 34 6.71 -14.84 11.01
N ASN A 35 7.05 -13.97 10.06
CA ASN A 35 6.10 -13.07 9.40
C ASN A 35 5.69 -13.52 8.00
N SER A 36 6.14 -14.71 7.56
CA SER A 36 5.82 -15.27 6.23
C SER A 36 6.12 -14.31 5.08
N ILE A 37 7.23 -13.57 5.16
CA ILE A 37 7.63 -12.58 4.16
C ILE A 37 8.21 -13.28 2.94
N THR A 38 7.74 -12.91 1.74
CA THR A 38 8.20 -13.48 0.46
C THR A 38 8.87 -12.45 -0.46
N PHE A 39 8.76 -11.16 -0.17
CA PHE A 39 9.52 -10.13 -0.89
C PHE A 39 10.99 -10.07 -0.45
N PRO A 40 11.89 -9.60 -1.31
CA PRO A 40 13.31 -9.50 -1.00
C PRO A 40 13.60 -8.64 0.22
N ILE A 41 14.44 -9.17 1.12
CA ILE A 41 14.94 -8.42 2.30
C ILE A 41 16.43 -8.20 2.14
N LEU A 42 16.83 -6.94 2.23
CA LEU A 42 18.21 -6.51 2.22
C LEU A 42 18.72 -6.32 3.66
N PHE A 43 19.98 -6.57 3.83
CA PHE A 43 20.69 -6.40 5.10
C PHE A 43 21.46 -5.09 5.12
N ASP A 44 21.14 -4.22 6.08
CA ASP A 44 21.92 -3.05 6.40
C ASP A 44 22.61 -3.29 7.76
N PRO A 45 23.93 -3.55 7.79
CA PRO A 45 24.64 -3.98 9.00
C PRO A 45 24.75 -2.92 10.09
N GLY A 46 24.28 -1.72 9.84
CA GLY A 46 24.44 -0.59 10.75
C GLY A 46 25.81 0.07 10.66
N SER A 47 25.85 1.34 10.95
CA SER A 47 27.11 2.10 11.05
C SER A 47 27.89 1.67 12.29
N SER A 48 29.21 1.73 12.22
CA SER A 48 30.15 1.31 13.27
C SER A 48 30.10 2.14 14.57
N GLY A 49 29.19 3.10 14.68
CA GLY A 49 29.13 4.05 15.79
C GLY A 49 27.79 4.27 16.46
N GLY A 50 26.72 3.57 16.07
CA GLY A 50 25.40 3.93 16.53
C GLY A 50 24.49 2.79 16.96
N VAL A 51 23.60 3.11 17.87
CA VAL A 51 22.55 2.22 18.39
C VAL A 51 21.41 2.05 17.37
N GLN A 52 21.32 2.94 16.42
CA GLN A 52 20.31 2.97 15.34
C GLN A 52 20.94 3.63 14.11
N GLY A 53 20.76 3.03 12.95
CA GLY A 53 21.25 3.56 11.70
C GLY A 53 22.25 2.65 11.02
N GLY A 54 22.21 2.67 9.72
CA GLY A 54 23.13 2.09 8.80
C GLY A 54 23.34 3.07 7.66
N ASP A 55 24.11 2.71 6.67
CA ASP A 55 24.36 3.60 5.54
C ASP A 55 23.04 3.94 4.82
N THR A 56 22.16 2.95 4.65
CA THR A 56 20.83 3.18 4.04
C THR A 56 19.93 4.03 4.94
N TYR A 57 19.97 3.83 6.25
CA TYR A 57 19.20 4.66 7.18
C TYR A 57 19.59 6.14 7.09
N ASP A 58 20.89 6.42 7.00
CA ASP A 58 21.40 7.79 6.92
C ASP A 58 21.04 8.46 5.59
N ASP A 59 21.06 7.71 4.49
CA ASP A 59 20.68 8.19 3.16
C ASP A 59 19.17 8.51 3.05
N TYR A 60 18.33 7.76 3.76
CA TYR A 60 16.88 7.93 3.78
C TYR A 60 16.38 8.56 5.09
N TYR A 61 17.18 9.49 5.63
CA TYR A 61 16.84 10.19 6.86
C TYR A 61 15.66 11.15 6.67
N MET A 62 14.66 11.04 7.56
CA MET A 62 13.52 11.95 7.61
C MET A 62 13.66 12.89 8.82
N PRO A 63 13.94 14.19 8.60
CA PRO A 63 14.12 15.13 9.70
C PRO A 63 12.81 15.36 10.45
N ASN A 64 12.89 15.44 11.78
CA ASN A 64 11.78 15.68 12.69
C ASN A 64 10.74 14.55 12.79
N ASP A 65 11.03 13.38 12.28
CA ASP A 65 10.22 12.22 12.63
C ASP A 65 10.54 11.83 14.08
N GLY A 66 9.53 11.57 14.88
CA GLY A 66 9.69 11.12 16.27
C GLY A 66 10.05 9.65 16.40
N SER A 67 9.97 8.90 15.31
CA SER A 67 10.22 7.46 15.22
C SER A 67 11.31 7.15 14.22
N PRO A 68 12.34 6.37 14.57
CA PRO A 68 13.33 5.92 13.60
C PRO A 68 12.81 4.84 12.65
N TYR A 69 11.71 4.15 13.00
CA TYR A 69 11.10 3.04 12.26
C TYR A 69 9.58 2.97 12.50
N PRO A 70 8.78 2.44 11.54
CA PRO A 70 9.20 2.13 10.17
C PRO A 70 9.50 3.39 9.36
N ARG A 71 10.11 3.20 8.19
CA ARG A 71 10.23 4.23 7.15
C ARG A 71 9.88 3.59 5.84
N ASP A 72 8.85 4.11 5.21
CA ASP A 72 8.32 3.61 3.97
C ASP A 72 8.52 4.65 2.87
N PHE A 73 9.09 4.23 1.74
CA PHE A 73 9.34 5.08 0.58
C PHE A 73 8.79 4.41 -0.66
N ILE A 74 8.21 5.20 -1.55
CA ILE A 74 7.93 4.80 -2.92
C ILE A 74 8.79 5.68 -3.82
N ILE A 75 9.53 5.02 -4.72
CA ILE A 75 10.47 5.65 -5.63
C ILE A 75 10.04 5.29 -7.05
N ASP A 76 9.91 6.29 -7.91
CA ASP A 76 9.55 6.07 -9.31
C ASP A 76 10.74 5.53 -10.14
N GLN A 77 10.47 5.25 -11.42
CA GLN A 77 11.47 4.71 -12.35
C GLN A 77 12.61 5.71 -12.67
N GLU A 78 12.40 6.99 -12.42
CA GLU A 78 13.41 8.05 -12.54
C GLU A 78 14.28 8.19 -11.29
N GLY A 79 13.96 7.45 -10.21
CA GLY A 79 14.67 7.50 -8.94
C GLY A 79 14.22 8.64 -8.03
N ILE A 80 13.04 9.20 -8.27
CA ILE A 80 12.47 10.29 -7.47
C ILE A 80 11.55 9.70 -6.40
N ILE A 81 11.70 10.16 -5.15
CA ILE A 81 10.82 9.77 -4.05
C ILE A 81 9.44 10.41 -4.25
N GLN A 82 8.42 9.61 -4.43
CA GLN A 82 7.03 10.02 -4.59
C GLN A 82 6.23 9.90 -3.30
N TYR A 83 6.70 9.07 -2.36
CA TYR A 83 6.10 8.90 -1.05
C TYR A 83 7.20 8.67 -0.01
N ALA A 84 7.04 9.27 1.17
CA ALA A 84 7.89 9.04 2.32
C ALA A 84 7.08 9.21 3.61
N ASN A 85 7.08 8.20 4.45
CA ASN A 85 6.36 8.24 5.73
C ASN A 85 7.09 7.43 6.80
N ASN A 86 6.88 7.78 8.06
CA ASN A 86 7.35 7.05 9.23
C ASN A 86 6.25 6.26 9.94
N GLU A 87 5.06 6.24 9.37
CA GLU A 87 3.92 5.41 9.77
C GLU A 87 3.40 4.66 8.55
N ILE A 88 2.90 3.44 8.75
CA ILE A 88 2.35 2.65 7.65
C ILE A 88 0.98 3.21 7.28
N ASP A 89 0.89 3.78 6.10
CA ASP A 89 -0.34 4.26 5.48
C ASP A 89 -0.57 3.50 4.17
N PHE A 90 -1.22 2.35 4.28
CA PHE A 90 -1.43 1.47 3.13
C PHE A 90 -2.28 2.11 2.04
N GLU A 91 -3.29 2.87 2.39
CA GLU A 91 -4.21 3.47 1.43
C GLU A 91 -3.49 4.49 0.56
N TRP A 92 -2.72 5.38 1.18
CA TRP A 92 -1.94 6.34 0.43
C TRP A 92 -0.81 5.70 -0.37
N MET A 93 -0.17 4.66 0.15
CA MET A 93 0.85 3.89 -0.58
C MET A 93 0.25 3.23 -1.83
N LEU A 94 -0.91 2.59 -1.71
CA LEU A 94 -1.62 1.96 -2.84
C LEU A 94 -2.01 3.00 -3.89
N TYR A 95 -2.55 4.14 -3.46
CA TYR A 95 -2.87 5.25 -4.35
C TYR A 95 -1.63 5.70 -5.16
N VAL A 96 -0.51 5.97 -4.49
CA VAL A 96 0.73 6.41 -5.16
C VAL A 96 1.27 5.34 -6.11
N ILE A 97 1.26 4.06 -5.72
CA ILE A 97 1.70 2.97 -6.59
C ILE A 97 0.82 2.92 -7.84
N ASN A 98 -0.50 2.96 -7.70
CA ASN A 98 -1.43 2.89 -8.83
C ASN A 98 -1.25 4.05 -9.80
N GLU A 99 -1.07 5.28 -9.30
CA GLU A 99 -0.75 6.44 -10.13
C GLU A 99 0.54 6.24 -10.93
N LEU A 100 1.58 5.67 -10.30
CA LEU A 100 2.88 5.48 -10.94
C LEU A 100 2.91 4.37 -12.01
N ILE A 101 2.16 3.29 -11.81
CA ILE A 101 2.06 2.20 -12.80
C ILE A 101 0.96 2.42 -13.83
N GLY A 102 0.23 3.55 -13.72
CA GLY A 102 -0.86 3.89 -14.64
C GLY A 102 -2.07 2.98 -14.49
N TYR A 103 -2.32 2.49 -13.29
CA TYR A 103 -3.55 1.75 -12.97
C TYR A 103 -4.69 2.77 -12.86
N ASP A 104 -5.45 2.88 -13.93
CA ASP A 104 -6.61 3.75 -13.99
C ASP A 104 -7.78 3.06 -13.28
N TYR A 105 -8.07 3.44 -12.04
CA TYR A 105 -9.33 3.07 -11.40
C TYR A 105 -10.24 4.29 -11.33
N THR A 106 -11.52 4.08 -11.58
CA THR A 106 -12.52 5.12 -11.45
C THR A 106 -13.29 4.89 -10.15
N LEU A 107 -13.41 5.92 -9.32
CA LEU A 107 -14.24 5.83 -8.11
C LEU A 107 -15.67 5.45 -8.51
N GLY A 108 -16.16 4.35 -7.94
CA GLY A 108 -17.49 3.81 -8.23
C GLY A 108 -17.49 2.69 -9.27
N ASP A 109 -16.42 2.45 -10.02
CA ASP A 109 -16.25 1.31 -10.93
C ASP A 109 -15.54 0.17 -10.20
N ILE A 110 -16.33 -0.66 -9.48
CA ILE A 110 -15.80 -1.67 -8.56
C ILE A 110 -15.48 -2.98 -9.28
N ASN A 111 -16.09 -3.20 -10.46
CA ASN A 111 -15.83 -4.37 -11.30
C ASN A 111 -14.76 -4.12 -12.37
N PHE A 112 -14.26 -2.87 -12.49
CA PHE A 112 -13.24 -2.42 -13.45
C PHE A 112 -13.63 -2.64 -14.91
N ASP A 113 -14.92 -2.52 -15.25
CA ASP A 113 -15.41 -2.64 -16.63
C ASP A 113 -15.50 -1.28 -17.37
N THR A 114 -15.03 -0.22 -16.72
CA THR A 114 -15.02 1.18 -17.19
C THR A 114 -16.38 1.85 -17.21
N THR A 115 -17.38 1.24 -16.60
CA THR A 115 -18.76 1.77 -16.56
C THR A 115 -19.26 1.76 -15.12
N ILE A 116 -19.69 2.92 -14.61
CA ILE A 116 -20.32 2.96 -13.28
C ILE A 116 -21.81 2.66 -13.46
N ASP A 117 -22.25 1.48 -12.99
CA ASP A 117 -23.64 1.06 -13.15
C ASP A 117 -24.18 0.25 -11.94
N VAL A 118 -25.34 -0.39 -12.12
CA VAL A 118 -25.98 -1.16 -11.06
C VAL A 118 -25.17 -2.39 -10.61
N LEU A 119 -24.23 -2.88 -11.42
CA LEU A 119 -23.38 -4.01 -11.04
C LEU A 119 -22.39 -3.61 -9.96
N ASP A 120 -21.90 -2.37 -10.00
CA ASP A 120 -21.03 -1.81 -8.96
C ASP A 120 -21.79 -1.64 -7.64
N ILE A 121 -23.05 -1.21 -7.70
CA ILE A 121 -23.91 -1.15 -6.52
C ILE A 121 -24.05 -2.55 -5.90
N VAL A 122 -24.24 -3.58 -6.70
CA VAL A 122 -24.33 -4.96 -6.19
C VAL A 122 -23.02 -5.40 -5.54
N LEU A 123 -21.88 -5.04 -6.10
CA LEU A 123 -20.56 -5.39 -5.55
C LEU A 123 -20.31 -4.68 -4.22
N ILE A 124 -20.49 -3.35 -4.14
CA ILE A 124 -20.24 -2.61 -2.91
C ILE A 124 -21.20 -3.07 -1.79
N VAL A 125 -22.45 -3.39 -2.11
CA VAL A 125 -23.39 -3.94 -1.12
C VAL A 125 -22.93 -5.30 -0.60
N ASN A 126 -22.40 -6.17 -1.48
CA ASN A 126 -21.84 -7.46 -1.05
C ASN A 126 -20.60 -7.30 -0.17
N ILE A 127 -19.76 -6.29 -0.44
CA ILE A 127 -18.62 -5.92 0.41
C ILE A 127 -19.12 -5.48 1.80
N ILE A 128 -20.05 -4.55 1.84
CA ILE A 128 -20.64 -4.02 3.11
C ILE A 128 -21.27 -5.14 3.94
N LEU A 129 -21.92 -6.11 3.31
CA LEU A 129 -22.54 -7.25 3.97
C LEU A 129 -21.54 -8.36 4.36
N GLY A 130 -20.27 -8.23 3.98
CA GLY A 130 -19.25 -9.25 4.19
C GLY A 130 -19.47 -10.53 3.37
N ALA A 131 -20.25 -10.45 2.30
CA ALA A 131 -20.48 -11.55 1.37
C ALA A 131 -19.40 -11.64 0.27
N LEU A 132 -18.66 -10.57 0.05
CA LEU A 132 -17.52 -10.47 -0.84
C LEU A 132 -16.35 -9.86 -0.03
N GLU A 133 -15.19 -10.52 -0.07
CA GLU A 133 -13.91 -9.95 0.41
C GLU A 133 -13.32 -9.12 -0.73
N PRO A 134 -13.23 -7.79 -0.62
CA PRO A 134 -12.70 -6.96 -1.66
C PRO A 134 -11.17 -7.08 -1.76
N ASP A 135 -10.62 -6.98 -2.95
CA ASP A 135 -9.20 -6.69 -3.12
C ASP A 135 -8.89 -5.20 -2.85
N ASN A 136 -7.60 -4.86 -2.85
CA ASN A 136 -7.17 -3.51 -2.51
C ASN A 136 -7.68 -2.44 -3.48
N LEU A 137 -7.79 -2.75 -4.78
CA LEU A 137 -8.32 -1.82 -5.78
C LEU A 137 -9.83 -1.62 -5.61
N GLN A 138 -10.55 -2.70 -5.29
CA GLN A 138 -11.97 -2.62 -4.97
C GLN A 138 -12.22 -1.79 -3.71
N ILE A 139 -11.35 -1.85 -2.71
CA ILE A 139 -11.42 -0.99 -1.52
C ILE A 139 -11.31 0.48 -1.94
N LEU A 140 -10.29 0.84 -2.73
CA LEU A 140 -10.09 2.21 -3.20
C LEU A 140 -11.24 2.71 -4.09
N ALA A 141 -11.73 1.87 -5.01
CA ALA A 141 -12.83 2.22 -5.89
C ALA A 141 -14.18 2.34 -5.16
N SER A 142 -14.33 1.67 -4.01
CA SER A 142 -15.57 1.64 -3.24
C SER A 142 -15.72 2.79 -2.24
N ASP A 143 -14.64 3.42 -1.80
CA ASP A 143 -14.69 4.57 -0.87
C ASP A 143 -14.83 5.88 -1.65
N LEU A 144 -16.07 6.17 -2.09
CA LEU A 144 -16.35 7.34 -2.91
C LEU A 144 -16.24 8.67 -2.16
N ASN A 145 -16.51 8.66 -0.86
CA ASN A 145 -16.44 9.86 -0.03
C ASN A 145 -15.05 10.06 0.60
N GLN A 146 -14.16 9.07 0.46
CA GLN A 146 -12.78 9.07 0.98
C GLN A 146 -12.70 9.27 2.50
N ASP A 147 -13.64 8.64 3.23
CA ASP A 147 -13.67 8.68 4.69
C ASP A 147 -13.04 7.44 5.34
N ASN A 148 -12.44 6.56 4.52
CA ASN A 148 -11.81 5.29 4.89
C ASN A 148 -12.80 4.25 5.44
N MET A 149 -14.07 4.38 5.07
CA MET A 149 -15.11 3.45 5.51
C MET A 149 -16.06 3.08 4.37
N ILE A 150 -15.96 1.89 3.84
CA ILE A 150 -16.92 1.41 2.84
C ILE A 150 -18.26 1.15 3.53
N ASN A 151 -19.27 1.98 3.23
CA ASN A 151 -20.57 1.93 3.87
C ASN A 151 -21.70 2.43 2.96
N ILE A 152 -22.89 2.60 3.51
CA ILE A 152 -24.09 3.00 2.74
C ILE A 152 -23.96 4.40 2.12
N LEU A 153 -23.09 5.27 2.62
CA LEU A 153 -22.91 6.61 2.08
C LEU A 153 -22.23 6.55 0.70
N ASP A 154 -21.34 5.58 0.49
CA ASP A 154 -20.70 5.35 -0.80
C ASP A 154 -21.69 4.81 -1.81
N VAL A 155 -22.55 3.88 -1.38
CA VAL A 155 -23.65 3.39 -2.24
C VAL A 155 -24.54 4.54 -2.72
N VAL A 156 -24.87 5.48 -1.84
CA VAL A 156 -25.68 6.67 -2.21
C VAL A 156 -24.95 7.51 -3.25
N GLN A 157 -23.62 7.63 -3.16
CA GLN A 157 -22.85 8.40 -4.15
C GLN A 157 -22.83 7.70 -5.51
N ILE A 158 -22.63 6.37 -5.57
CA ILE A 158 -22.73 5.61 -6.83
C ILE A 158 -24.11 5.80 -7.46
N VAL A 159 -25.18 5.67 -6.67
CA VAL A 159 -26.55 5.90 -7.16
C VAL A 159 -26.72 7.30 -7.76
N ASN A 160 -26.16 8.32 -7.13
CA ASN A 160 -26.23 9.67 -7.67
C ASN A 160 -25.48 9.81 -9.00
N ILE A 161 -24.29 9.19 -9.12
CA ILE A 161 -23.51 9.18 -10.37
C ILE A 161 -24.29 8.50 -11.51
N ILE A 162 -25.02 7.40 -11.22
CA ILE A 162 -25.78 6.67 -12.24
C ILE A 162 -27.02 7.44 -12.69
N LEU A 163 -27.59 8.28 -11.82
CA LEU A 163 -28.83 9.01 -12.10
C LEU A 163 -28.61 10.39 -12.76
N ASP A 164 -27.39 10.91 -12.76
CA ASP A 164 -27.02 12.18 -13.38
C ASP A 164 -26.73 12.03 -14.89
#